data_9ef7f1c5a435be3a2b61edfcfca1b629
#
_entry.id   9ef7f1c5a435be3a2b61edfcfca1b629
#
_cell.length_a   1.000
_cell.length_b   1.000
_cell.length_c   1.000
_cell.angle_alpha   90.00
_cell.angle_beta   90.00
_cell.angle_gamma   90.00
#
_symmetry.space_group_name_H-M   'P 1'
#
loop_
_entity.id
_entity.type
_entity.pdbx_description
1 polymer ?
#
loop_
_entity_poly.entity_id
_entity_poly.type
_entity_poly.pdbx_seq_one_letter_code
_entity_poly.pdbx_strand_id
1 'polypeptide(L)'
;MLSHIFENAGLATVGISLVRGQAETVKPPRMLNVNFPLGRPLGKPDDPEFQTSVLTAMFGLLPRTDVPVLVDFPVTIEELGSEPSSCALPPRHNPDLNAAIDEALGLRNAYDRNLAATGGRTLLGRVADV
;
A
#
# COMPACT_ATOMS: atom_id res chain seq x y z
N MET A 1 1.60 9.14 13.22
CA MET A 1 0.88 7.92 13.13
C MET A 1 -0.56 8.10 13.45
N LEU A 2 -1.40 7.97 12.43
CA LEU A 2 -2.82 8.33 12.51
C LEU A 2 -3.58 7.53 13.57
N SER A 3 -3.25 6.23 13.75
CA SER A 3 -3.92 5.39 14.75
C SER A 3 -3.85 5.96 16.18
N HIS A 4 -2.69 6.43 16.60
CA HIS A 4 -2.56 7.03 17.94
C HIS A 4 -3.36 8.34 18.07
N ILE A 5 -3.43 9.12 16.99
CA ILE A 5 -4.22 10.37 16.97
C ILE A 5 -5.72 10.04 17.11
N PHE A 6 -6.20 9.05 16.38
CA PHE A 6 -7.60 8.63 16.45
C PHE A 6 -7.97 8.02 17.81
N GLU A 7 -7.09 7.20 18.40
CA GLU A 7 -7.31 6.64 19.74
C GLU A 7 -7.35 7.75 20.80
N ASN A 8 -6.48 8.75 20.71
CA ASN A 8 -6.52 9.91 21.59
C ASN A 8 -7.81 10.75 21.43
N ALA A 9 -8.45 10.67 20.28
CA ALA A 9 -9.75 11.27 20.01
C ALA A 9 -10.95 10.36 20.39
N GLY A 10 -10.69 9.19 21.01
CA GLY A 10 -11.72 8.25 21.45
C GLY A 10 -12.21 7.28 20.36
N LEU A 11 -11.51 7.17 19.24
CA LEU A 11 -11.85 6.25 18.15
C LEU A 11 -10.98 4.99 18.24
N ALA A 12 -11.61 3.82 18.38
CA ALA A 12 -10.88 2.56 18.33
C ALA A 12 -10.34 2.30 16.93
N THR A 13 -9.06 1.93 16.81
CA THR A 13 -8.38 1.65 15.56
C THR A 13 -7.78 0.25 15.53
N VAL A 14 -7.74 -0.35 14.34
CA VAL A 14 -7.07 -1.61 14.08
C VAL A 14 -6.41 -1.56 12.71
N GLY A 15 -5.34 -2.30 12.52
CA GLY A 15 -4.64 -2.38 11.24
C GLY A 15 -4.06 -3.77 10.96
N ILE A 16 -3.58 -3.94 9.72
CA ILE A 16 -2.83 -5.11 9.28
C ILE A 16 -1.39 -4.68 9.02
N SER A 17 -0.42 -5.50 9.46
CA SER A 17 0.99 -5.33 9.17
C SER A 17 1.53 -6.53 8.40
N LEU A 18 2.29 -6.27 7.36
CA LEU A 18 3.10 -7.26 6.62
C LEU A 18 4.55 -7.32 7.13
N VAL A 19 4.95 -6.35 7.96
CA VAL A 19 6.31 -6.24 8.48
C VAL A 19 6.26 -6.18 10.00
N ARG A 20 6.45 -7.34 10.63
CA ARG A 20 6.37 -7.49 12.09
C ARG A 20 7.28 -6.52 12.84
N GLY A 21 8.56 -6.44 12.45
CA GLY A 21 9.53 -5.58 13.14
C GLY A 21 9.16 -4.09 13.13
N GLN A 22 8.48 -3.64 12.08
CA GLN A 22 7.96 -2.27 12.05
C GLN A 22 6.80 -2.09 13.02
N ALA A 23 5.89 -3.06 13.10
CA ALA A 23 4.77 -3.02 14.05
C ALA A 23 5.26 -3.04 15.51
N GLU A 24 6.28 -3.83 15.82
CA GLU A 24 6.91 -3.90 17.14
C GLU A 24 7.60 -2.57 17.54
N THR A 25 8.19 -1.87 16.57
CA THR A 25 8.84 -0.58 16.80
C THR A 25 7.83 0.54 17.00
N VAL A 26 6.81 0.59 16.15
CA VAL A 26 5.80 1.65 16.12
C VAL A 26 4.75 1.50 17.20
N LYS A 27 4.50 0.25 17.63
CA LYS A 27 3.51 -0.12 18.65
C LYS A 27 2.13 0.49 18.43
N PRO A 28 1.50 0.23 17.27
CA PRO A 28 0.13 0.71 17.05
C PRO A 28 -0.82 0.07 18.05
N PRO A 29 -1.96 0.73 18.36
CA PRO A 29 -2.88 0.25 19.39
C PRO A 29 -3.35 -1.18 19.19
N ARG A 30 -3.82 -1.53 17.99
CA ARG A 30 -4.23 -2.90 17.63
C ARG A 30 -3.72 -3.24 16.25
N MET A 31 -2.98 -4.33 16.14
CA MET A 31 -2.39 -4.75 14.87
C MET A 31 -2.48 -6.26 14.68
N LEU A 32 -2.99 -6.68 13.53
CA LEU A 32 -2.87 -8.05 13.05
C LEU A 32 -1.63 -8.13 12.16
N ASN A 33 -0.67 -8.94 12.55
CA ASN A 33 0.48 -9.24 11.71
C ASN A 33 0.17 -10.42 10.82
N VAL A 34 0.37 -10.27 9.52
CA VAL A 34 0.16 -11.32 8.53
C VAL A 34 1.47 -11.61 7.81
N ASN A 35 1.80 -12.88 7.67
CA ASN A 35 3.00 -13.33 6.97
C ASN A 35 2.64 -13.67 5.51
N PHE A 36 2.33 -12.62 4.74
CA PHE A 36 1.94 -12.70 3.34
C PHE A 36 2.89 -11.88 2.46
N PRO A 37 2.90 -12.13 1.15
CA PRO A 37 3.69 -11.34 0.20
C PRO A 37 3.35 -9.84 0.27
N LEU A 38 4.38 -9.00 0.12
CA LEU A 38 4.19 -7.55 0.08
C LEU A 38 3.21 -7.15 -1.03
N GLY A 39 2.33 -6.18 -0.71
CA GLY A 39 1.26 -5.76 -1.62
C GLY A 39 -0.01 -6.60 -1.55
N ARG A 40 -0.03 -7.68 -0.76
CA ARG A 40 -1.20 -8.58 -0.62
C ARG A 40 -1.63 -8.77 0.84
N PRO A 41 -2.04 -7.71 1.54
CA PRO A 41 -2.33 -7.79 2.99
C PRO A 41 -3.52 -8.69 3.35
N LEU A 42 -4.37 -9.02 2.38
CA LEU A 42 -5.49 -9.94 2.55
C LEU A 42 -5.24 -11.32 1.90
N GLY A 43 -4.01 -11.60 1.45
CA GLY A 43 -3.66 -12.86 0.83
C GLY A 43 -3.84 -12.88 -0.69
N LYS A 44 -4.30 -14.02 -1.22
CA LYS A 44 -4.46 -14.19 -2.67
C LYS A 44 -5.62 -13.37 -3.22
N PRO A 45 -5.51 -12.83 -4.45
CA PRO A 45 -6.65 -12.25 -5.13
C PRO A 45 -7.70 -13.34 -5.43
N ASP A 46 -8.94 -12.93 -5.60
CA ASP A 46 -10.09 -13.79 -5.94
C ASP A 46 -10.37 -14.94 -4.95
N ASP A 47 -9.97 -14.76 -3.68
CA ASP A 47 -10.26 -15.67 -2.58
C ASP A 47 -11.06 -14.95 -1.47
N PRO A 48 -12.36 -14.72 -1.69
CA PRO A 48 -13.18 -13.93 -0.77
C PRO A 48 -13.36 -14.58 0.59
N GLU A 49 -13.36 -15.90 0.68
CA GLU A 49 -13.48 -16.61 1.96
C GLU A 49 -12.26 -16.38 2.83
N PHE A 50 -11.06 -16.54 2.25
CA PHE A 50 -9.81 -16.29 2.95
C PHE A 50 -9.68 -14.82 3.35
N GLN A 51 -9.95 -13.89 2.43
CA GLN A 51 -9.89 -12.44 2.69
C GLN A 51 -10.84 -12.04 3.82
N THR A 52 -12.06 -12.59 3.82
CA THR A 52 -13.04 -12.37 4.90
C THR A 52 -12.54 -12.91 6.23
N SER A 53 -11.86 -14.06 6.25
CA SER A 53 -11.29 -14.62 7.48
C SER A 53 -10.21 -13.69 8.09
N VAL A 54 -9.35 -13.12 7.24
CA VAL A 54 -8.34 -12.14 7.66
C VAL A 54 -8.98 -10.87 8.23
N LEU A 55 -9.98 -10.34 7.54
CA LEU A 55 -10.73 -9.16 8.01
C LEU A 55 -11.46 -9.43 9.33
N THR A 56 -12.07 -10.61 9.46
CA THR A 56 -12.75 -11.02 10.71
C THR A 56 -11.76 -11.09 11.87
N ALA A 57 -10.59 -11.68 11.65
CA ALA A 57 -9.54 -11.73 12.66
C ALA A 57 -9.05 -10.32 13.04
N MET A 58 -8.86 -9.44 12.05
CA MET A 58 -8.46 -8.06 12.28
C MET A 58 -9.53 -7.29 13.10
N PHE A 59 -10.77 -7.29 12.65
CA PHE A 59 -11.85 -6.57 13.35
C PHE A 59 -12.17 -7.17 14.73
N GLY A 60 -11.89 -8.46 14.93
CA GLY A 60 -11.98 -9.10 16.24
C GLY A 60 -11.05 -8.51 17.30
N LEU A 61 -10.05 -7.74 16.90
CA LEU A 61 -9.16 -7.02 17.83
C LEU A 61 -9.75 -5.69 18.33
N LEU A 62 -10.75 -5.11 17.66
CA LEU A 62 -11.31 -3.81 18.04
C LEU A 62 -11.80 -3.72 19.48
N PRO A 63 -12.48 -4.74 20.07
CA PRO A 63 -12.94 -4.67 21.45
C PRO A 63 -11.81 -4.79 22.50
N ARG A 64 -10.57 -5.08 22.09
CA ARG A 64 -9.45 -5.20 23.03
C ARG A 64 -9.06 -3.84 23.59
N THR A 65 -8.93 -3.79 24.91
CA THR A 65 -8.54 -2.60 25.69
C THR A 65 -7.11 -2.67 26.23
N ASP A 66 -6.49 -3.82 26.15
CA ASP A 66 -5.11 -4.11 26.60
C ASP A 66 -4.07 -3.68 25.53
N VAL A 67 -4.17 -2.46 25.08
CA VAL A 67 -3.30 -1.89 24.00
C VAL A 67 -1.94 -1.42 24.55
N PRO A 68 -0.85 -1.48 23.76
CA PRO A 68 -0.78 -1.94 22.38
C PRO A 68 -0.81 -3.46 22.24
N VAL A 69 -1.52 -3.99 21.25
CA VAL A 69 -1.62 -5.42 20.98
C VAL A 69 -1.20 -5.74 19.54
N LEU A 70 -0.34 -6.74 19.39
CA LEU A 70 0.11 -7.29 18.11
C LEU A 70 -0.20 -8.79 18.12
N VAL A 71 -1.05 -9.24 17.22
CA VAL A 71 -1.46 -10.65 17.09
C VAL A 71 -1.02 -11.16 15.71
N ASP A 72 -0.48 -12.37 15.67
CA ASP A 72 -0.12 -13.01 14.42
C ASP A 72 -1.32 -13.79 13.86
N PHE A 73 -1.56 -13.60 12.56
CA PHE A 73 -2.52 -14.44 11.84
C PHE A 73 -1.92 -15.84 11.64
N PRO A 74 -2.68 -16.93 11.88
CA PRO A 74 -2.10 -18.28 11.98
C PRO A 74 -1.65 -18.88 10.64
N VAL A 75 -2.01 -18.26 9.51
CA VAL A 75 -1.67 -18.76 8.17
C VAL A 75 -0.56 -17.94 7.56
N THR A 76 0.44 -18.62 7.00
CA THR A 76 1.50 -18.02 6.18
C THR A 76 1.22 -18.31 4.72
N ILE A 77 1.36 -17.29 3.87
CA ILE A 77 1.31 -17.46 2.41
C ILE A 77 2.70 -17.19 1.88
N GLU A 78 3.35 -18.20 1.36
CA GLU A 78 4.62 -18.05 0.65
C GLU A 78 4.37 -17.56 -0.78
N GLU A 79 5.28 -16.76 -1.32
CA GLU A 79 5.28 -16.47 -2.75
C GLU A 79 5.55 -17.77 -3.51
N LEU A 80 4.51 -18.37 -4.05
CA LEU A 80 4.66 -19.41 -5.06
C LEU A 80 5.29 -18.77 -6.30
N GLY A 81 6.64 -18.92 -6.42
CA GLY A 81 7.37 -18.73 -7.66
C GLY A 81 6.85 -17.61 -8.57
N SER A 82 6.55 -16.45 -8.03
CA SER A 82 6.30 -15.32 -8.89
C SER A 82 7.65 -14.96 -9.50
N GLU A 83 7.83 -15.28 -10.76
CA GLU A 83 8.62 -14.40 -11.61
C GLU A 83 8.39 -12.99 -11.10
N PRO A 84 9.45 -12.22 -10.75
CA PRO A 84 9.24 -10.85 -10.36
C PRO A 84 8.31 -10.29 -11.44
N SER A 85 7.07 -9.94 -11.06
CA SER A 85 6.22 -9.18 -11.96
C SER A 85 6.92 -7.82 -12.08
N SER A 86 7.99 -7.82 -12.89
CA SER A 86 8.50 -6.60 -13.43
C SER A 86 7.27 -6.01 -14.10
N CYS A 87 6.76 -4.92 -13.56
CA CYS A 87 5.92 -4.07 -14.37
C CYS A 87 6.68 -3.94 -15.69
N ALA A 88 6.16 -4.57 -16.73
CA ALA A 88 6.78 -4.44 -18.03
C ALA A 88 6.89 -2.94 -18.26
N LEU A 89 8.12 -2.43 -18.19
CA LEU A 89 8.35 -1.02 -18.50
C LEU A 89 7.68 -0.78 -19.83
N PRO A 90 6.90 0.26 -19.98
CA PRO A 90 6.28 0.57 -21.25
C PRO A 90 7.38 0.58 -22.33
N PRO A 91 7.09 0.04 -23.53
CA PRO A 91 8.09 0.00 -24.58
C PRO A 91 8.65 1.40 -24.80
N ARG A 92 9.95 1.51 -24.90
CA ARG A 92 10.64 2.78 -25.12
C ARG A 92 10.12 3.46 -26.38
N HIS A 93 9.76 4.73 -26.22
CA HIS A 93 9.28 5.54 -27.34
C HIS A 93 10.42 5.83 -28.34
N ASN A 94 11.60 6.14 -27.81
CA ASN A 94 12.81 6.28 -28.61
C ASN A 94 14.01 5.65 -27.88
N PRO A 95 14.51 4.49 -28.34
CA PRO A 95 15.60 3.77 -27.70
C PRO A 95 16.95 4.52 -27.75
N ASP A 96 17.12 5.50 -28.63
CA ASP A 96 18.35 6.28 -28.77
C ASP A 96 18.49 7.38 -27.72
N LEU A 97 17.41 7.70 -27.01
CA LEU A 97 17.42 8.68 -25.92
C LEU A 97 17.82 8.06 -24.58
N ASN A 98 18.28 8.91 -23.66
CA ASN A 98 18.40 8.51 -22.27
C ASN A 98 17.03 8.03 -21.74
N ALA A 99 17.02 6.96 -20.94
CA ALA A 99 15.78 6.32 -20.47
C ALA A 99 14.84 7.30 -19.74
N ALA A 100 15.38 8.21 -18.93
CA ALA A 100 14.56 9.19 -18.20
C ALA A 100 13.94 10.25 -19.13
N ILE A 101 14.67 10.66 -20.16
CA ILE A 101 14.16 11.61 -21.16
C ILE A 101 13.07 10.96 -22.01
N ASP A 102 13.29 9.72 -22.43
CA ASP A 102 12.32 8.94 -23.21
C ASP A 102 11.02 8.72 -22.44
N GLU A 103 11.11 8.38 -21.16
CA GLU A 103 9.94 8.23 -20.28
C GLU A 103 9.18 9.56 -20.13
N ALA A 104 9.88 10.66 -19.88
CA ALA A 104 9.28 11.99 -19.75
C ALA A 104 8.53 12.40 -21.03
N LEU A 105 9.11 12.15 -22.19
CA LEU A 105 8.48 12.42 -23.50
C LEU A 105 7.28 11.50 -23.74
N GLY A 106 7.37 10.23 -23.38
CA GLY A 106 6.26 9.27 -23.52
C GLY A 106 5.06 9.63 -22.61
N LEU A 107 5.31 10.20 -21.44
CA LEU A 107 4.26 10.61 -20.50
C LEU A 107 3.65 11.98 -20.83
N ARG A 108 4.28 12.78 -21.68
CA ARG A 108 3.86 14.16 -21.96
C ARG A 108 2.41 14.27 -22.41
N ASN A 109 1.97 13.43 -23.32
CA ASN A 109 0.59 13.44 -23.83
C ASN A 109 -0.43 13.08 -22.74
N ALA A 110 -0.11 12.17 -21.83
CA ALA A 110 -0.98 11.81 -20.70
C ALA A 110 -1.05 12.95 -19.68
N TYR A 111 0.07 13.61 -19.44
CA TYR A 111 0.15 14.78 -18.58
C TYR A 111 -0.69 15.94 -19.11
N ASP A 112 -0.55 16.28 -20.40
CA ASP A 112 -1.28 17.39 -21.01
C ASP A 112 -2.80 17.14 -21.01
N ARG A 113 -3.25 15.91 -21.27
CA ARG A 113 -4.66 15.52 -21.14
C ARG A 113 -5.17 15.69 -19.71
N ASN A 114 -4.39 15.26 -18.71
CA ASN A 114 -4.77 15.37 -17.32
C ASN A 114 -4.80 16.84 -16.86
N LEU A 115 -3.83 17.63 -17.30
CA LEU A 115 -3.78 19.07 -17.04
C LEU A 115 -5.03 19.78 -17.58
N ALA A 116 -5.45 19.45 -18.79
CA ALA A 116 -6.65 20.00 -19.40
C ALA A 116 -7.92 19.55 -18.65
N ALA A 117 -8.01 18.28 -18.25
CA ALA A 117 -9.17 17.74 -17.55
C ALA A 117 -9.33 18.27 -16.12
N THR A 118 -8.21 18.56 -15.44
CA THR A 118 -8.21 18.99 -14.02
C THR A 118 -8.07 20.49 -13.80
N GLY A 119 -7.99 21.29 -14.87
CA GLY A 119 -7.83 22.73 -14.78
C GLY A 119 -6.54 23.16 -14.08
N GLY A 120 -5.44 22.44 -14.30
CA GLY A 120 -4.13 22.76 -13.72
C GLY A 120 -3.90 22.24 -12.30
N ARG A 121 -4.68 21.29 -11.80
CA ARG A 121 -4.51 20.68 -10.47
C ARG A 121 -3.40 19.64 -10.40
N THR A 122 -2.38 19.73 -11.23
CA THR A 122 -1.18 18.88 -11.09
C THR A 122 -0.14 19.59 -10.23
N LEU A 123 0.69 18.84 -9.52
CA LEU A 123 1.76 19.42 -8.69
C LEU A 123 2.96 19.93 -9.53
N LEU A 124 3.07 19.49 -10.78
CA LEU A 124 4.09 19.95 -11.69
C LEU A 124 3.84 21.44 -12.09
N GLY A 125 4.87 22.27 -12.04
CA GLY A 125 4.77 23.68 -12.34
C GLY A 125 4.30 24.58 -11.18
N ARG A 126 4.02 24.02 -9.99
CA ARG A 126 3.69 24.83 -8.81
C ARG A 126 4.91 25.27 -8.00
N VAL A 127 6.03 24.56 -8.14
CA VAL A 127 7.25 24.75 -7.35
C VAL A 127 8.44 25.11 -8.24
N ALA A 128 8.40 24.79 -9.52
CA ALA A 128 9.41 25.15 -10.50
C ALA A 128 8.76 25.55 -11.81
N ASP A 129 9.25 26.63 -12.43
CA ASP A 129 8.92 26.96 -13.81
C ASP A 129 9.55 25.87 -14.71
N VAL A 130 8.74 25.22 -15.53
CA VAL A 130 9.14 24.18 -16.47
C VAL A 130 9.29 24.75 -17.85
#